data_046010c84f4509c913079552e4b670f0
#
_entry.id   046010c84f4509c913079552e4b670f0
#
_cell.length_a   1.000
_cell.length_b   1.000
_cell.length_c   1.000
_cell.angle_alpha   90.00
_cell.angle_beta   90.00
_cell.angle_gamma   90.00
#
_symmetry.space_group_name_H-M   'P 1'
#
loop_
_entity.id
_entity.type
_entity.pdbx_description
1 polymer ?
#
loop_
_entity_poly.entity_id
_entity_poly.type
_entity_poly.pdbx_seq_one_letter_code
_entity_poly.pdbx_strand_id
1 'polypeptide(L)'
;MSSRNIKGKEIALAKQKGINPFEIKVALDGLAVVVNPANSVSKLTLDQLADIFTGKITNWKDMGGKDEKIVILSREVNSGTHVYFKEHVLRKGDANGKEEFAPGALLLSSSQAIADEVAGNSAAIGYYGMGYICNKQKAIAVAKDNKSEYVNPNIDNVLSGKYPISRPLF
;
A
#
# COMPACT_ATOMS: atom_id res chain seq x y z
N MET A 1 1.62 -18.91 5.52
CA MET A 1 0.80 -17.72 5.76
C MET A 1 0.65 -16.96 4.44
N SER A 2 -0.57 -16.59 4.05
CA SER A 2 -0.88 -15.89 2.81
C SER A 2 -1.49 -14.52 3.12
N SER A 3 -1.19 -13.50 2.31
CA SER A 3 -1.75 -12.15 2.42
C SER A 3 -2.95 -11.92 1.49
N ARG A 4 -3.50 -12.98 0.94
CA ARG A 4 -4.69 -12.99 0.10
C ARG A 4 -5.48 -14.27 0.28
N ASN A 5 -6.74 -14.25 -0.11
CA ASN A 5 -7.57 -15.46 -0.18
C ASN A 5 -7.02 -16.46 -1.22
N ILE A 6 -7.32 -17.73 -1.01
CA ILE A 6 -7.05 -18.78 -1.99
C ILE A 6 -7.89 -18.53 -3.26
N LYS A 7 -7.28 -18.63 -4.43
CA LYS A 7 -7.98 -18.42 -5.71
C LYS A 7 -8.78 -19.66 -6.12
N GLY A 8 -9.89 -19.46 -6.84
CA GLY A 8 -10.73 -20.55 -7.28
C GLY A 8 -9.99 -21.66 -8.05
N LYS A 9 -8.98 -21.28 -8.88
CA LYS A 9 -8.12 -22.25 -9.59
C LYS A 9 -7.28 -23.08 -8.63
N GLU A 10 -6.79 -22.49 -7.52
CA GLU A 10 -6.00 -23.19 -6.49
C GLU A 10 -6.88 -24.17 -5.70
N ILE A 11 -8.14 -23.77 -5.40
CA ILE A 11 -9.14 -24.65 -4.79
C ILE A 11 -9.44 -25.84 -5.71
N ALA A 12 -9.65 -25.58 -7.01
CA ALA A 12 -9.92 -26.65 -7.97
C ALA A 12 -8.77 -27.65 -8.08
N LEU A 13 -7.52 -27.15 -8.14
CA LEU A 13 -6.33 -27.99 -8.17
C LEU A 13 -6.16 -28.82 -6.88
N ALA A 14 -6.41 -28.22 -5.72
CA ALA A 14 -6.38 -28.92 -4.45
C ALA A 14 -7.41 -30.07 -4.41
N LYS A 15 -8.64 -29.80 -4.83
CA LYS A 15 -9.72 -30.82 -4.91
C LYS A 15 -9.35 -31.97 -5.84
N GLN A 16 -8.74 -31.71 -6.99
CA GLN A 16 -8.27 -32.75 -7.91
C GLN A 16 -7.24 -33.68 -7.27
N LYS A 17 -6.46 -33.15 -6.29
CA LYS A 17 -5.50 -33.93 -5.51
C LYS A 17 -6.08 -34.54 -4.22
N GLY A 18 -7.41 -34.53 -4.07
CA GLY A 18 -8.07 -35.04 -2.87
C GLY A 18 -7.93 -34.18 -1.61
N ILE A 19 -7.45 -32.92 -1.76
CA ILE A 19 -7.25 -31.99 -0.65
C ILE A 19 -8.43 -31.02 -0.59
N ASN A 20 -9.01 -30.85 0.60
CA ASN A 20 -10.07 -29.88 0.86
C ASN A 20 -9.46 -28.67 1.59
N PRO A 21 -9.09 -27.60 0.88
CA PRO A 21 -8.44 -26.44 1.53
C PRO A 21 -9.43 -25.70 2.41
N PHE A 22 -8.96 -25.22 3.55
CA PHE A 22 -9.71 -24.43 4.52
C PHE A 22 -8.93 -23.15 4.86
N GLU A 23 -9.57 -21.98 4.74
CA GLU A 23 -8.96 -20.70 5.08
C GLU A 23 -9.22 -20.34 6.53
N ILE A 24 -8.15 -20.02 7.26
CA ILE A 24 -8.22 -19.49 8.63
C ILE A 24 -7.61 -18.10 8.61
N LYS A 25 -8.40 -17.08 8.96
CA LYS A 25 -7.89 -15.74 9.19
C LYS A 25 -7.13 -15.72 10.52
N VAL A 26 -5.81 -15.55 10.45
CA VAL A 26 -4.93 -15.60 11.63
C VAL A 26 -4.54 -14.21 12.15
N ALA A 27 -4.58 -13.18 11.30
CA ALA A 27 -4.24 -11.81 11.68
C ALA A 27 -4.85 -10.79 10.73
N LEU A 28 -4.77 -9.50 11.11
CA LEU A 28 -4.96 -8.34 10.25
C LEU A 28 -3.63 -7.63 10.07
N ASP A 29 -3.35 -7.18 8.86
CA ASP A 29 -2.16 -6.42 8.49
C ASP A 29 -2.59 -5.08 7.87
N GLY A 30 -1.97 -3.99 8.29
CA GLY A 30 -2.16 -2.66 7.70
C GLY A 30 -0.95 -2.29 6.84
N LEU A 31 -1.18 -1.79 5.62
CA LEU A 31 -0.12 -1.23 4.80
C LEU A 31 -0.05 0.28 5.02
N ALA A 32 1.03 0.74 5.62
CA ALA A 32 1.30 2.16 5.79
C ALA A 32 1.89 2.76 4.52
N VAL A 33 1.35 3.90 4.12
CA VAL A 33 1.99 4.80 3.15
C VAL A 33 2.88 5.75 3.92
N VAL A 34 4.11 5.91 3.48
CA VAL A 34 5.14 6.67 4.19
C VAL A 34 5.86 7.65 3.29
N VAL A 35 6.26 8.76 3.90
CA VAL A 35 7.10 9.79 3.29
C VAL A 35 8.22 10.19 4.25
N ASN A 36 9.19 10.95 3.76
CA ASN A 36 10.21 11.54 4.64
C ASN A 36 9.57 12.51 5.65
N PRO A 37 10.04 12.59 6.88
CA PRO A 37 9.53 13.55 7.88
C PRO A 37 9.59 15.02 7.45
N ALA A 38 10.51 15.39 6.56
CA ALA A 38 10.63 16.75 6.01
C ALA A 38 9.57 17.07 4.92
N ASN A 39 8.85 16.09 4.42
CA ASN A 39 7.72 16.30 3.50
C ASN A 39 6.54 16.91 4.28
N SER A 40 5.94 18.01 3.79
CA SER A 40 4.81 18.68 4.47
C SER A 40 3.48 17.92 4.34
N VAL A 41 3.32 17.06 3.32
CA VAL A 41 2.11 16.28 3.11
C VAL A 41 1.96 15.23 4.22
N SER A 42 0.80 15.19 4.87
CA SER A 42 0.52 14.29 6.00
C SER A 42 -0.76 13.47 5.85
N LYS A 43 -1.56 13.75 4.82
CA LYS A 43 -2.84 13.09 4.58
C LYS A 43 -3.13 13.02 3.09
N LEU A 44 -3.65 11.88 2.62
CA LEU A 44 -4.04 11.62 1.23
C LEU A 44 -5.28 10.74 1.19
N THR A 45 -6.10 10.89 0.14
CA THR A 45 -7.18 9.94 -0.14
C THR A 45 -6.67 8.74 -0.95
N LEU A 46 -7.46 7.67 -1.03
CA LEU A 46 -7.13 6.53 -1.91
C LEU A 46 -7.02 6.97 -3.38
N ASP A 47 -7.85 7.92 -3.82
CA ASP A 47 -7.79 8.47 -5.18
C ASP A 47 -6.47 9.19 -5.43
N GLN A 48 -6.05 10.06 -4.51
CA GLN A 48 -4.77 10.77 -4.60
C GLN A 48 -3.58 9.80 -4.58
N LEU A 49 -3.64 8.76 -3.75
CA LEU A 49 -2.63 7.70 -3.75
C LEU A 49 -2.57 6.96 -5.09
N ALA A 50 -3.73 6.58 -5.63
CA ALA A 50 -3.79 5.95 -6.94
C ALA A 50 -3.18 6.87 -8.04
N ASP A 51 -3.52 8.15 -8.05
CA ASP A 51 -3.01 9.10 -9.04
C ASP A 51 -1.51 9.37 -8.89
N ILE A 52 -0.97 9.40 -7.66
CA ILE A 52 0.48 9.47 -7.42
C ILE A 52 1.17 8.20 -7.93
N PHE A 53 0.75 7.03 -7.46
CA PHE A 53 1.44 5.77 -7.77
C PHE A 53 1.28 5.32 -9.23
N THR A 54 0.27 5.80 -9.96
CA THR A 54 0.12 5.62 -11.41
C THR A 54 0.85 6.69 -12.23
N GLY A 55 1.39 7.73 -11.58
CA GLY A 55 2.13 8.81 -12.24
C GLY A 55 1.27 9.88 -12.90
N LYS A 56 -0.02 9.96 -12.59
CA LYS A 56 -0.88 11.08 -12.99
C LYS A 56 -0.53 12.35 -12.22
N ILE A 57 -0.19 12.22 -10.93
CA ILE A 57 0.37 13.28 -10.10
C ILE A 57 1.85 13.00 -9.92
N THR A 58 2.70 13.92 -10.37
CA THR A 58 4.16 13.73 -10.42
C THR A 58 4.95 14.74 -9.58
N ASN A 59 4.27 15.71 -8.98
CA ASN A 59 4.91 16.75 -8.20
C ASN A 59 4.18 16.94 -6.86
N TRP A 60 4.94 17.09 -5.78
CA TRP A 60 4.38 17.29 -4.44
C TRP A 60 3.58 18.59 -4.28
N LYS A 61 3.87 19.64 -5.09
CA LYS A 61 3.10 20.90 -5.07
C LYS A 61 1.61 20.68 -5.37
N ASP A 62 1.27 19.69 -6.18
CA ASP A 62 -0.12 19.36 -6.52
C ASP A 62 -0.88 18.81 -5.30
N MET A 63 -0.13 18.38 -4.28
CA MET A 63 -0.66 17.88 -2.98
C MET A 63 -0.42 18.88 -1.84
N GLY A 64 -0.05 20.14 -2.15
CA GLY A 64 0.25 21.16 -1.14
C GLY A 64 1.65 21.01 -0.49
N GLY A 65 2.52 20.25 -1.12
CA GLY A 65 3.92 20.09 -0.74
C GLY A 65 4.86 21.08 -1.43
N LYS A 66 6.15 20.79 -1.38
CA LYS A 66 7.20 21.54 -2.09
C LYS A 66 7.08 21.33 -3.60
N ASP A 67 7.59 22.27 -4.40
CA ASP A 67 7.77 22.07 -5.84
C ASP A 67 8.94 21.11 -6.08
N GLU A 68 8.64 19.82 -5.98
CA GLU A 68 9.62 18.73 -6.05
C GLU A 68 8.96 17.50 -6.69
N LYS A 69 9.67 16.87 -7.65
CA LYS A 69 9.17 15.68 -8.35
C LYS A 69 9.07 14.50 -7.39
N ILE A 70 7.93 13.82 -7.40
CA ILE A 70 7.69 12.65 -6.55
C ILE A 70 8.57 11.47 -7.00
N VAL A 71 9.28 10.84 -6.06
CA VAL A 71 10.00 9.58 -6.26
C VAL A 71 9.14 8.44 -5.70
N ILE A 72 8.61 7.61 -6.59
CA ILE A 72 7.70 6.52 -6.25
C ILE A 72 8.50 5.26 -5.94
N LEU A 73 8.31 4.69 -4.76
CA LEU A 73 8.93 3.45 -4.34
C LEU A 73 7.87 2.36 -4.19
N SER A 74 8.12 1.21 -4.80
CA SER A 74 7.26 0.03 -4.72
C SER A 74 8.08 -1.20 -4.37
N ARG A 75 7.38 -2.27 -3.99
CA ARG A 75 7.97 -3.61 -3.86
C ARG A 75 8.05 -4.26 -5.23
N GLU A 76 8.94 -5.24 -5.36
CA GLU A 76 9.00 -6.12 -6.53
C GLU A 76 7.64 -6.75 -6.84
N VAL A 77 7.40 -7.02 -8.13
CA VAL A 77 6.09 -7.48 -8.66
C VAL A 77 5.61 -8.83 -8.09
N ASN A 78 6.54 -9.67 -7.62
CA ASN A 78 6.24 -10.95 -6.96
C ASN A 78 5.85 -10.81 -5.47
N SER A 79 6.00 -9.61 -4.89
CA SER A 79 5.63 -9.33 -3.50
C SER A 79 4.11 -9.32 -3.33
N GLY A 80 3.59 -10.07 -2.34
CA GLY A 80 2.18 -9.98 -1.96
C GLY A 80 1.74 -8.58 -1.53
N THR A 81 2.66 -7.75 -1.03
CA THR A 81 2.40 -6.35 -0.68
C THR A 81 2.22 -5.49 -1.93
N HIS A 82 3.05 -5.71 -2.98
CA HIS A 82 2.88 -5.06 -4.28
C HIS A 82 1.53 -5.41 -4.92
N VAL A 83 1.21 -6.70 -5.00
CA VAL A 83 -0.05 -7.17 -5.59
C VAL A 83 -1.25 -6.59 -4.86
N TYR A 84 -1.25 -6.65 -3.53
CA TYR A 84 -2.36 -6.10 -2.74
C TYR A 84 -2.51 -4.59 -2.92
N PHE A 85 -1.42 -3.82 -2.86
CA PHE A 85 -1.48 -2.37 -3.05
C PHE A 85 -1.99 -2.00 -4.45
N LYS A 86 -1.54 -2.70 -5.48
CA LYS A 86 -2.02 -2.53 -6.85
C LYS A 86 -3.52 -2.80 -6.97
N GLU A 87 -3.97 -3.95 -6.49
CA GLU A 87 -5.38 -4.34 -6.60
C GLU A 87 -6.29 -3.45 -5.76
N HIS A 88 -5.88 -3.09 -4.55
CA HIS A 88 -6.73 -2.39 -3.59
C HIS A 88 -6.67 -0.86 -3.72
N VAL A 89 -5.50 -0.29 -3.96
CA VAL A 89 -5.31 1.17 -4.04
C VAL A 89 -5.39 1.65 -5.49
N LEU A 90 -4.57 1.11 -6.41
CA LEU A 90 -4.55 1.60 -7.78
C LEU A 90 -5.85 1.25 -8.52
N ARG A 91 -6.30 0.00 -8.41
CA ARG A 91 -7.49 -0.53 -9.07
C ARG A 91 -8.76 -0.45 -8.24
N LYS A 92 -8.67 0.06 -7.02
CA LYS A 92 -9.82 0.27 -6.11
C LYS A 92 -10.68 -0.99 -5.91
N GLY A 93 -10.08 -2.17 -5.96
CA GLY A 93 -10.78 -3.45 -5.86
C GLY A 93 -11.46 -3.92 -7.15
N ASP A 94 -11.34 -3.18 -8.26
CA ASP A 94 -11.84 -3.64 -9.56
C ASP A 94 -10.94 -4.76 -10.13
N ALA A 95 -11.50 -5.96 -10.23
CA ALA A 95 -10.81 -7.13 -10.79
C ALA A 95 -10.42 -6.95 -12.28
N ASN A 96 -11.12 -6.07 -13.01
CA ASN A 96 -10.86 -5.75 -14.42
C ASN A 96 -10.01 -4.49 -14.58
N GLY A 97 -9.64 -3.83 -13.47
CA GLY A 97 -8.80 -2.63 -13.46
C GLY A 97 -7.48 -2.87 -14.17
N LYS A 98 -7.08 -1.90 -14.99
CA LYS A 98 -5.85 -1.97 -15.81
C LYS A 98 -4.75 -1.07 -15.28
N GLU A 99 -5.01 -0.37 -14.19
CA GLU A 99 -4.06 0.55 -13.57
C GLU A 99 -2.81 -0.20 -13.14
N GLU A 100 -1.67 0.37 -13.52
CA GLU A 100 -0.33 -0.12 -13.20
C GLU A 100 0.47 0.99 -12.52
N PHE A 101 1.52 0.62 -11.79
CA PHE A 101 2.45 1.60 -11.25
C PHE A 101 3.09 2.41 -12.37
N ALA A 102 3.41 3.67 -12.09
CA ALA A 102 4.13 4.55 -13.01
C ALA A 102 5.40 3.84 -13.54
N PRO A 103 5.74 3.97 -14.84
CA PRO A 103 6.93 3.33 -15.40
C PRO A 103 8.24 3.74 -14.71
N GLY A 104 8.26 4.93 -14.08
CA GLY A 104 9.40 5.44 -13.32
C GLY A 104 9.42 5.01 -11.84
N ALA A 105 8.51 4.14 -11.40
CA ALA A 105 8.52 3.65 -10.01
C ALA A 105 9.72 2.73 -9.78
N LEU A 106 10.45 2.97 -8.68
CA LEU A 106 11.58 2.15 -8.27
C LEU A 106 11.08 0.91 -7.52
N LEU A 107 11.45 -0.27 -8.01
CA LEU A 107 11.07 -1.54 -7.42
C LEU A 107 12.15 -2.04 -6.47
N LEU A 108 11.82 -2.14 -5.18
CA LEU A 108 12.75 -2.52 -4.13
C LEU A 108 12.44 -3.91 -3.57
N SER A 109 13.48 -4.66 -3.24
CA SER A 109 13.39 -6.07 -2.84
C SER A 109 12.76 -6.29 -1.46
N SER A 110 12.81 -5.28 -0.58
CA SER A 110 12.30 -5.42 0.80
C SER A 110 11.57 -4.18 1.31
N SER A 111 10.76 -4.35 2.34
CA SER A 111 10.14 -3.25 3.08
C SER A 111 11.19 -2.37 3.77
N GLN A 112 12.28 -2.97 4.26
CA GLN A 112 13.40 -2.23 4.86
C GLN A 112 14.07 -1.31 3.84
N ALA A 113 14.30 -1.78 2.61
CA ALA A 113 14.90 -0.94 1.56
C ALA A 113 14.03 0.27 1.22
N ILE A 114 12.70 0.12 1.20
CA ILE A 114 11.77 1.27 1.05
C ILE A 114 11.89 2.22 2.25
N ALA A 115 11.93 1.69 3.47
CA ALA A 115 12.04 2.51 4.67
C ALA A 115 13.34 3.34 4.69
N ASP A 116 14.46 2.73 4.30
CA ASP A 116 15.76 3.39 4.24
C ASP A 116 15.80 4.47 3.15
N GLU A 117 15.26 4.19 1.96
CA GLU A 117 15.17 5.17 0.87
C GLU A 117 14.28 6.35 1.24
N VAL A 118 13.10 6.11 1.83
CA VAL A 118 12.21 7.20 2.32
C VAL A 118 12.92 8.04 3.39
N ALA A 119 13.69 7.43 4.27
CA ALA A 119 14.43 8.17 5.31
C ALA A 119 15.49 9.11 4.73
N GLY A 120 16.13 8.73 3.62
CA GLY A 120 17.18 9.50 2.96
C GLY A 120 16.72 10.47 1.87
N ASN A 121 15.46 10.39 1.42
CA ASN A 121 14.96 11.10 0.25
C ASN A 121 13.66 11.85 0.57
N SER A 122 13.74 13.20 0.62
CA SER A 122 12.59 14.08 0.94
C SER A 122 11.45 14.00 -0.07
N ALA A 123 11.76 13.64 -1.32
CA ALA A 123 10.79 13.52 -2.41
C ALA A 123 10.10 12.15 -2.47
N ALA A 124 10.59 11.16 -1.71
CA ALA A 124 10.11 9.79 -1.82
C ALA A 124 8.75 9.57 -1.15
N ILE A 125 7.95 8.72 -1.79
CA ILE A 125 6.76 8.07 -1.23
C ILE A 125 6.88 6.56 -1.43
N GLY A 126 6.56 5.80 -0.38
CA GLY A 126 6.57 4.35 -0.43
C GLY A 126 5.47 3.74 0.43
N TYR A 127 5.38 2.42 0.44
CA TYR A 127 4.43 1.70 1.28
C TYR A 127 5.01 0.34 1.72
N TYR A 128 4.61 -0.08 2.92
CA TYR A 128 5.01 -1.36 3.50
C TYR A 128 4.09 -1.73 4.68
N GLY A 129 4.25 -2.93 5.24
CA GLY A 129 3.53 -3.34 6.44
C GLY A 129 3.81 -2.42 7.62
N MET A 130 2.78 -1.97 8.32
CA MET A 130 2.87 -0.96 9.39
C MET A 130 3.89 -1.28 10.49
N GLY A 131 4.25 -2.55 10.67
CA GLY A 131 5.27 -2.97 11.64
C GLY A 131 6.69 -2.47 11.35
N TYR A 132 6.95 -1.92 10.16
CA TYR A 132 8.25 -1.33 9.79
C TYR A 132 8.33 0.18 10.05
N ILE A 133 7.24 0.83 10.49
CA ILE A 133 7.24 2.27 10.77
C ILE A 133 8.18 2.56 11.94
N CYS A 134 9.08 3.52 11.76
CA CYS A 134 9.89 4.06 12.83
C CYS A 134 9.98 5.59 12.75
N ASN A 135 10.72 6.23 13.65
CA ASN A 135 10.85 7.69 13.73
C ASN A 135 11.57 8.35 12.54
N LYS A 136 12.16 7.55 11.62
CA LYS A 136 12.84 8.06 10.43
C LYS A 136 11.89 8.27 9.25
N GLN A 137 10.65 7.82 9.34
CA GLN A 137 9.62 8.01 8.32
C GLN A 137 8.37 8.62 8.95
N LYS A 138 7.59 9.33 8.15
CA LYS A 138 6.28 9.85 8.51
C LYS A 138 5.20 9.05 7.80
N ALA A 139 4.30 8.43 8.56
CA ALA A 139 3.12 7.77 8.02
C ALA A 139 2.08 8.80 7.58
N ILE A 140 1.46 8.56 6.43
CA ILE A 140 0.36 9.35 5.88
C ILE A 140 -0.96 8.84 6.45
N ALA A 141 -1.80 9.75 6.94
CA ALA A 141 -3.19 9.43 7.24
C ALA A 141 -3.98 9.28 5.93
N VAL A 142 -4.75 8.19 5.81
CA VAL A 142 -5.46 7.86 4.59
C VAL A 142 -6.97 7.92 4.79
N ALA A 143 -7.67 8.58 3.85
CA ALA A 143 -9.11 8.58 3.76
C ALA A 143 -9.58 7.77 2.54
N LYS A 144 -10.77 7.16 2.60
CA LYS A 144 -11.36 6.46 1.45
C LYS A 144 -11.64 7.40 0.28
N ASP A 145 -12.16 8.58 0.60
CA ASP A 145 -12.53 9.64 -0.33
C ASP A 145 -12.47 11.02 0.36
N ASN A 146 -12.82 12.08 -0.37
CA ASN A 146 -12.79 13.46 0.14
C ASN A 146 -13.83 13.76 1.23
N LYS A 147 -14.78 12.86 1.49
CA LYS A 147 -15.84 13.02 2.50
C LYS A 147 -15.56 12.18 3.75
N SER A 148 -14.62 11.25 3.66
CA SER A 148 -14.27 10.33 4.74
C SER A 148 -13.21 10.92 5.67
N GLU A 149 -13.19 10.44 6.91
CA GLU A 149 -12.17 10.78 7.90
C GLU A 149 -10.78 10.26 7.46
N TYR A 150 -9.75 11.06 7.70
CA TYR A 150 -8.35 10.65 7.53
C TYR A 150 -7.90 9.81 8.73
N VAL A 151 -7.51 8.58 8.47
CA VAL A 151 -7.18 7.59 9.49
C VAL A 151 -5.69 7.23 9.43
N ASN A 152 -5.03 7.25 10.59
CA ASN A 152 -3.63 6.84 10.72
C ASN A 152 -3.48 5.32 10.70
N PRO A 153 -2.37 4.78 10.13
CA PRO A 153 -2.04 3.36 10.20
C PRO A 153 -1.54 2.99 11.61
N ASN A 154 -2.46 2.65 12.49
CA ASN A 154 -2.15 2.10 13.81
C ASN A 154 -2.98 0.84 14.08
N ILE A 155 -2.61 0.11 15.12
CA ILE A 155 -3.22 -1.18 15.47
C ILE A 155 -4.73 -1.06 15.66
N ASP A 156 -5.19 -0.08 16.43
CA ASP A 156 -6.60 0.10 16.73
C ASP A 156 -7.44 0.39 15.48
N ASN A 157 -6.93 1.23 14.59
CA ASN A 157 -7.59 1.56 13.35
C ASN A 157 -7.63 0.39 12.36
N VAL A 158 -6.61 -0.45 12.36
CA VAL A 158 -6.59 -1.68 11.56
C VAL A 158 -7.54 -2.72 12.14
N LEU A 159 -7.52 -2.96 13.45
CA LEU A 159 -8.40 -3.92 14.10
C LEU A 159 -9.88 -3.53 14.01
N SER A 160 -10.19 -2.24 14.15
CA SER A 160 -11.56 -1.73 14.00
C SER A 160 -12.05 -1.64 12.56
N GLY A 161 -11.19 -1.92 11.54
CA GLY A 161 -11.52 -1.81 10.13
C GLY A 161 -11.68 -0.38 9.62
N LYS A 162 -11.27 0.64 10.40
CA LYS A 162 -11.32 2.06 10.00
C LYS A 162 -10.23 2.39 8.99
N TYR A 163 -9.04 1.79 9.13
CA TYR A 163 -7.91 2.08 8.23
C TYR A 163 -8.15 1.46 6.84
N PRO A 164 -8.17 2.28 5.75
CA PRO A 164 -8.64 1.81 4.45
C PRO A 164 -7.73 0.77 3.78
N ILE A 165 -6.42 0.77 4.10
CA ILE A 165 -5.44 -0.14 3.48
C ILE A 165 -5.08 -1.25 4.46
N SER A 166 -6.06 -2.09 4.79
CA SER A 166 -5.88 -3.24 5.69
C SER A 166 -6.34 -4.53 5.02
N ARG A 167 -5.71 -5.64 5.37
CA ARG A 167 -5.98 -6.96 4.78
C ARG A 167 -5.92 -8.08 5.82
N PRO A 168 -6.70 -9.16 5.65
CA PRO A 168 -6.50 -10.36 6.44
C PRO A 168 -5.24 -11.10 6.01
N LEU A 169 -4.64 -11.81 6.97
CA LEU A 169 -3.61 -12.83 6.76
C LEU A 169 -4.22 -14.19 7.07
N PHE A 170 -3.90 -15.20 6.24
CA PHE A 170 -4.42 -16.56 6.30
C PHE A 170 -3.31 -17.58 6.51
#